data_6de467b14ac624ee9ffa3d031f78698b
#
_entry.id   6de467b14ac624ee9ffa3d031f78698b
#
_cell.length_a   1.000
_cell.length_b   1.000
_cell.length_c   1.000
_cell.angle_alpha   90.00
_cell.angle_beta   90.00
_cell.angle_gamma   90.00
#
_symmetry.space_group_name_H-M   'P 1'
#
loop_
_entity.id
_entity.type
_entity.pdbx_description
1 polymer ?
#
loop_
_entity_poly.entity_id
_entity_poly.type
_entity_poly.pdbx_seq_one_letter_code
_entity_poly.pdbx_strand_id
1 'polypeptide(L)'
;MKNKNRRWLLQLSLVILVFVAVTCFMLAIRLFMNPDTTPSAFYNLGVDVLGVFVCLVLFSGCINESNSEVEESIHWFIMLILLTDISFFVNALEWCVSGIPAYRTVNLLLNSFTKILDFGLVFFFYSYVRNTMEFEGAFAEIMDDNCKVMTIPATVLIIINFFTGICFTVTPEGIFEKAPLYWLVDLYLVFVAPGTIALLFQSKNTMKQKLAAFSFIALPIIHYIVSGGAHGYATQYGSTLVATLLMYTILFSSHSKKLAATQMELQTATGIQEAVLPHIFPPFPDRPEFDLYASMDPAREVGGDFYDFFLIDDEHLCLIIADVSGKGIPGALFMMISKVLLQNYSMMNMKPAEILTKTNEALCTNNKVEMFVTVWLGILEIRTGKLTAANAGHEYPAFMKDGKFSLMKDKHGLVIGGMPGIKYKEYDVQLNPGDKLFVYTDGVAEAMDRNEALFGTDRMLEALNNSPESSCREIIDNVSKAIEDYVDGAEQFDDITMLCMEYKGPQK
;
A
#
# COMPACT_ATOMS: atom_id res chain seq x y z
N MET A 1 -12.85 -2.88 -7.55
CA MET A 1 -13.39 -3.70 -6.46
C MET A 1 -14.08 -5.01 -6.90
N LYS A 2 -14.95 -5.05 -7.91
CA LYS A 2 -15.67 -6.29 -8.33
C LYS A 2 -14.75 -7.45 -8.80
N ASN A 3 -13.66 -7.17 -9.50
CA ASN A 3 -12.75 -8.21 -10.02
C ASN A 3 -11.86 -8.85 -8.92
N LYS A 4 -11.49 -8.11 -7.89
CA LYS A 4 -10.67 -8.59 -6.76
C LYS A 4 -11.46 -9.58 -5.89
N ASN A 5 -12.73 -9.27 -5.59
CA ASN A 5 -13.63 -10.15 -4.83
C ASN A 5 -13.96 -11.45 -5.60
N ARG A 6 -14.05 -11.41 -6.92
CA ARG A 6 -14.32 -12.59 -7.75
C ARG A 6 -13.12 -13.54 -7.80
N ARG A 7 -11.91 -13.01 -7.89
CA ARG A 7 -10.67 -13.81 -7.83
C ARG A 7 -10.50 -14.48 -6.47
N TRP A 8 -10.75 -13.76 -5.37
CA TRP A 8 -10.67 -14.32 -4.02
C TRP A 8 -11.68 -15.45 -3.80
N LEU A 9 -12.94 -15.29 -4.23
CA LEU A 9 -13.96 -16.36 -4.15
C LEU A 9 -13.57 -17.58 -4.97
N LEU A 10 -12.99 -17.42 -6.15
CA LEU A 10 -12.49 -18.52 -6.98
C LEU A 10 -11.32 -19.25 -6.32
N GLN A 11 -10.38 -18.51 -5.71
CA GLN A 11 -9.27 -19.10 -4.96
C GLN A 11 -9.77 -19.87 -3.72
N LEU A 12 -10.70 -19.29 -2.95
CA LEU A 12 -11.30 -19.94 -1.79
C LEU A 12 -12.05 -21.21 -2.19
N SER A 13 -12.83 -21.19 -3.27
CA SER A 13 -13.54 -22.37 -3.76
C SER A 13 -12.58 -23.48 -4.24
N LEU A 14 -11.47 -23.11 -4.87
CA LEU A 14 -10.42 -24.06 -5.28
C LEU A 14 -9.76 -24.71 -4.06
N VAL A 15 -9.42 -23.91 -3.03
CA VAL A 15 -8.86 -24.39 -1.77
C VAL A 15 -9.81 -25.39 -1.08
N ILE A 16 -11.10 -25.05 -0.99
CA ILE A 16 -12.12 -25.96 -0.42
C ILE A 16 -12.24 -27.25 -1.23
N LEU A 17 -12.21 -27.15 -2.57
CA LEU A 17 -12.31 -28.32 -3.43
C LEU A 17 -11.10 -29.24 -3.25
N VAL A 18 -9.87 -28.68 -3.23
CA VAL A 18 -8.63 -29.44 -3.00
C VAL A 18 -8.67 -30.09 -1.62
N PHE A 19 -9.09 -29.37 -0.58
CA PHE A 19 -9.22 -29.90 0.77
C PHE A 19 -10.18 -31.09 0.83
N VAL A 20 -11.39 -30.96 0.27
CA VAL A 20 -12.36 -32.06 0.23
C VAL A 20 -11.82 -33.26 -0.53
N ALA A 21 -11.16 -33.03 -1.69
CA ALA A 21 -10.58 -34.10 -2.49
C ALA A 21 -9.44 -34.84 -1.73
N VAL A 22 -8.53 -34.08 -1.08
CA VAL A 22 -7.44 -34.66 -0.27
C VAL A 22 -8.00 -35.44 0.90
N THR A 23 -9.00 -34.90 1.62
CA THR A 23 -9.66 -35.58 2.76
C THR A 23 -10.29 -36.89 2.32
N CYS A 24 -11.09 -36.85 1.26
CA CYS A 24 -11.73 -38.06 0.72
C CYS A 24 -10.71 -39.08 0.24
N PHE A 25 -9.65 -38.64 -0.41
CA PHE A 25 -8.58 -39.49 -0.91
C PHE A 25 -7.82 -40.16 0.26
N MET A 26 -7.43 -39.42 1.29
CA MET A 26 -6.73 -39.95 2.47
C MET A 26 -7.59 -40.95 3.24
N LEU A 27 -8.88 -40.63 3.47
CA LEU A 27 -9.82 -41.54 4.11
C LEU A 27 -10.02 -42.81 3.26
N ALA A 28 -10.15 -42.69 1.94
CA ALA A 28 -10.30 -43.83 1.04
C ALA A 28 -9.07 -44.73 1.06
N ILE A 29 -7.86 -44.15 1.00
CA ILE A 29 -6.58 -44.90 1.12
C ILE A 29 -6.56 -45.67 2.45
N ARG A 30 -6.84 -45.00 3.56
CA ARG A 30 -6.77 -45.62 4.89
C ARG A 30 -7.77 -46.75 5.03
N LEU A 31 -9.04 -46.57 4.60
CA LEU A 31 -10.05 -47.63 4.62
C LEU A 31 -9.70 -48.82 3.71
N PHE A 32 -9.12 -48.53 2.55
CA PHE A 32 -8.69 -49.56 1.60
C PHE A 32 -7.50 -50.36 2.11
N MET A 33 -6.50 -49.70 2.72
CA MET A 33 -5.24 -50.30 3.13
C MET A 33 -5.32 -51.01 4.48
N ASN A 34 -6.17 -50.54 5.41
CA ASN A 34 -6.32 -51.16 6.71
C ASN A 34 -7.75 -50.93 7.27
N PRO A 35 -8.71 -51.84 7.02
CA PRO A 35 -10.10 -51.69 7.51
C PRO A 35 -10.19 -51.76 9.04
N ASP A 36 -9.24 -52.35 9.76
CA ASP A 36 -9.21 -52.48 11.24
C ASP A 36 -8.56 -51.23 11.90
N THR A 37 -8.79 -50.05 11.37
CA THR A 37 -8.21 -48.80 11.89
C THR A 37 -8.64 -48.47 13.30
N THR A 38 -7.69 -48.10 14.16
CA THR A 38 -7.99 -47.69 15.54
C THR A 38 -8.61 -46.27 15.57
N PRO A 39 -9.44 -45.96 16.57
CA PRO A 39 -9.99 -44.60 16.73
C PRO A 39 -8.92 -43.49 16.81
N SER A 40 -7.77 -43.81 17.35
CA SER A 40 -6.63 -42.90 17.44
C SER A 40 -6.06 -42.51 16.06
N ALA A 41 -6.02 -43.43 15.11
CA ALA A 41 -5.53 -43.18 13.76
C ALA A 41 -6.48 -42.23 13.01
N PHE A 42 -7.80 -42.40 13.14
CA PHE A 42 -8.79 -41.48 12.57
C PHE A 42 -8.71 -40.07 13.17
N TYR A 43 -8.53 -39.98 14.49
CA TYR A 43 -8.35 -38.70 15.17
C TYR A 43 -7.13 -37.94 14.64
N ASN A 44 -5.97 -38.62 14.56
CA ASN A 44 -4.73 -38.02 14.09
C ASN A 44 -4.83 -37.60 12.62
N LEU A 45 -5.37 -38.45 11.76
CA LEU A 45 -5.61 -38.11 10.35
C LEU A 45 -6.55 -36.90 10.20
N GLY A 46 -7.60 -36.80 11.03
CA GLY A 46 -8.52 -35.67 11.05
C GLY A 46 -7.82 -34.36 11.44
N VAL A 47 -6.93 -34.38 12.42
CA VAL A 47 -6.15 -33.20 12.82
C VAL A 47 -5.19 -32.76 11.71
N ASP A 48 -4.52 -33.71 11.05
CA ASP A 48 -3.59 -33.39 9.96
C ASP A 48 -4.32 -32.77 8.76
N VAL A 49 -5.44 -33.35 8.38
CA VAL A 49 -6.26 -32.83 7.28
C VAL A 49 -6.81 -31.43 7.58
N LEU A 50 -7.27 -31.19 8.82
CA LEU A 50 -7.65 -29.86 9.27
C LEU A 50 -6.46 -28.88 9.21
N GLY A 51 -5.29 -29.36 9.62
CA GLY A 51 -4.04 -28.58 9.56
C GLY A 51 -3.69 -28.11 8.15
N VAL A 52 -3.74 -29.01 7.17
CA VAL A 52 -3.57 -28.68 5.74
C VAL A 52 -4.55 -27.60 5.30
N PHE A 53 -5.83 -27.77 5.63
CA PHE A 53 -6.83 -26.76 5.26
C PHE A 53 -6.56 -25.38 5.85
N VAL A 54 -6.24 -25.31 7.15
CA VAL A 54 -5.97 -24.05 7.83
C VAL A 54 -4.69 -23.39 7.25
N CYS A 55 -3.63 -24.17 7.00
CA CYS A 55 -2.42 -23.64 6.38
C CYS A 55 -2.67 -23.06 4.98
N LEU A 56 -3.49 -23.72 4.16
CA LEU A 56 -3.85 -23.21 2.83
C LEU A 56 -4.67 -21.91 2.91
N VAL A 57 -5.58 -21.78 3.89
CA VAL A 57 -6.31 -20.53 4.13
C VAL A 57 -5.38 -19.40 4.55
N LEU A 58 -4.46 -19.66 5.48
CA LEU A 58 -3.45 -18.69 5.91
C LEU A 58 -2.54 -18.26 4.76
N PHE A 59 -2.08 -19.23 3.96
CA PHE A 59 -1.27 -18.98 2.77
C PHE A 59 -1.98 -18.10 1.75
N SER A 60 -3.26 -18.39 1.45
CA SER A 60 -4.08 -17.56 0.56
C SER A 60 -4.25 -16.13 1.10
N GLY A 61 -4.44 -15.98 2.43
CA GLY A 61 -4.49 -14.68 3.09
C GLY A 61 -3.20 -13.88 2.91
N CYS A 62 -2.05 -14.51 3.15
CA CYS A 62 -0.73 -13.88 2.97
C CYS A 62 -0.48 -13.43 1.53
N ILE A 63 -0.82 -14.25 0.53
CA ILE A 63 -0.63 -13.90 -0.90
C ILE A 63 -1.50 -12.72 -1.32
N ASN A 64 -2.76 -12.67 -0.86
CA ASN A 64 -3.67 -11.59 -1.26
C ASN A 64 -3.21 -10.22 -0.75
N GLU A 65 -2.51 -10.16 0.37
CA GLU A 65 -1.92 -8.92 0.91
C GLU A 65 -0.51 -8.63 0.35
N SER A 66 0.18 -9.63 -0.18
CA SER A 66 1.53 -9.53 -0.76
C SER A 66 1.61 -8.71 -2.07
N ASN A 67 0.50 -8.26 -2.63
CA ASN A 67 0.47 -7.44 -3.86
C ASN A 67 0.78 -5.94 -3.65
N SER A 68 0.99 -5.51 -2.41
CA SER A 68 1.60 -4.22 -2.07
C SER A 68 3.01 -4.50 -1.56
N GLU A 69 4.03 -3.75 -1.96
CA GLU A 69 5.46 -3.88 -1.57
C GLU A 69 5.72 -4.72 -0.31
N VAL A 70 6.02 -6.02 -0.53
CA VAL A 70 6.02 -7.02 0.55
C VAL A 70 7.29 -6.88 1.37
N GLU A 71 7.15 -6.54 2.63
CA GLU A 71 8.22 -6.64 3.61
C GLU A 71 8.80 -8.07 3.58
N GLU A 72 10.11 -8.20 3.61
CA GLU A 72 10.86 -9.46 3.60
C GLU A 72 10.38 -10.47 4.67
N SER A 73 9.83 -9.95 5.76
CA SER A 73 9.19 -10.69 6.85
C SER A 73 8.04 -11.60 6.42
N ILE A 74 7.21 -11.15 5.48
CA ILE A 74 6.05 -11.92 5.00
C ILE A 74 6.52 -13.13 4.16
N HIS A 75 7.61 -12.99 3.41
CA HIS A 75 8.17 -14.12 2.65
C HIS A 75 8.60 -15.28 3.56
N TRP A 76 9.33 -14.99 4.65
CA TRP A 76 9.75 -16.01 5.60
C TRP A 76 8.57 -16.66 6.32
N PHE A 77 7.52 -15.88 6.61
CA PHE A 77 6.30 -16.41 7.20
C PHE A 77 5.51 -17.30 6.22
N ILE A 78 5.43 -16.92 4.94
CA ILE A 78 4.85 -17.76 3.89
C ILE A 78 5.59 -19.08 3.77
N MET A 79 6.92 -19.07 3.78
CA MET A 79 7.73 -20.30 3.73
C MET A 79 7.49 -21.19 4.95
N LEU A 80 7.32 -20.59 6.13
CA LEU A 80 6.98 -21.32 7.35
C LEU A 80 5.61 -22.00 7.26
N ILE A 81 4.59 -21.29 6.75
CA ILE A 81 3.24 -21.86 6.52
C ILE A 81 3.30 -23.00 5.52
N LEU A 82 3.98 -22.83 4.39
CA LEU A 82 4.11 -23.88 3.36
C LEU A 82 4.77 -25.13 3.90
N LEU A 83 5.84 -24.96 4.68
CA LEU A 83 6.53 -26.10 5.26
C LEU A 83 5.67 -26.80 6.31
N THR A 84 4.93 -26.05 7.12
CA THR A 84 3.95 -26.60 8.08
C THR A 84 2.87 -27.39 7.35
N ASP A 85 2.37 -26.88 6.22
CA ASP A 85 1.39 -27.55 5.38
C ASP A 85 1.90 -28.87 4.83
N ILE A 86 3.11 -28.88 4.28
CA ILE A 86 3.79 -30.10 3.80
C ILE A 86 3.99 -31.11 4.95
N SER A 87 4.33 -30.62 6.15
CA SER A 87 4.53 -31.49 7.32
C SER A 87 3.22 -32.20 7.72
N PHE A 88 2.08 -31.48 7.75
CA PHE A 88 0.78 -32.09 7.98
C PHE A 88 0.44 -33.14 6.92
N PHE A 89 0.67 -32.82 5.65
CA PHE A 89 0.39 -33.74 4.55
C PHE A 89 1.21 -35.03 4.65
N VAL A 90 2.51 -34.91 4.92
CA VAL A 90 3.40 -36.07 5.06
C VAL A 90 3.04 -36.91 6.29
N ASN A 91 2.70 -36.26 7.42
CA ASN A 91 2.25 -36.98 8.61
C ASN A 91 0.93 -37.72 8.38
N ALA A 92 -0.01 -37.15 7.63
CA ALA A 92 -1.22 -37.83 7.23
C ALA A 92 -0.92 -39.08 6.38
N LEU A 93 0.06 -39.00 5.47
CA LEU A 93 0.53 -40.19 4.72
C LEU A 93 1.15 -41.26 5.63
N GLU A 94 1.94 -40.87 6.64
CA GLU A 94 2.48 -41.78 7.63
C GLU A 94 1.37 -42.58 8.32
N TRP A 95 0.32 -41.89 8.77
CA TRP A 95 -0.84 -42.55 9.39
C TRP A 95 -1.57 -43.49 8.44
N CYS A 96 -1.60 -43.20 7.14
CA CYS A 96 -2.21 -44.09 6.14
C CYS A 96 -1.45 -45.41 6.00
N VAL A 97 -0.11 -45.44 6.12
CA VAL A 97 0.73 -46.61 5.90
C VAL A 97 1.19 -47.30 7.18
N SER A 98 1.05 -46.63 8.33
CA SER A 98 1.49 -47.16 9.62
C SER A 98 0.73 -48.41 10.02
N GLY A 99 1.43 -49.44 10.51
CA GLY A 99 0.87 -50.73 10.90
C GLY A 99 0.58 -51.69 9.75
N ILE A 100 1.04 -51.39 8.53
CA ILE A 100 0.90 -52.27 7.35
C ILE A 100 2.26 -52.81 6.94
N PRO A 101 2.51 -54.12 7.13
CA PRO A 101 3.82 -54.76 6.86
C PRO A 101 4.32 -54.53 5.42
N ALA A 102 3.42 -54.55 4.43
CA ALA A 102 3.76 -54.37 3.03
C ALA A 102 4.34 -52.97 2.72
N TYR A 103 4.07 -51.96 3.55
CA TYR A 103 4.52 -50.59 3.38
C TYR A 103 5.61 -50.15 4.36
N ARG A 104 6.29 -51.12 5.02
CA ARG A 104 7.36 -50.87 5.98
C ARG A 104 8.41 -49.88 5.47
N THR A 105 8.95 -50.09 4.27
CA THR A 105 9.96 -49.20 3.67
C THR A 105 9.42 -47.80 3.37
N VAL A 106 8.17 -47.72 2.88
CA VAL A 106 7.49 -46.43 2.63
C VAL A 106 7.28 -45.66 3.94
N ASN A 107 6.87 -46.36 5.02
CA ASN A 107 6.73 -45.78 6.34
C ASN A 107 8.05 -45.26 6.89
N LEU A 108 9.15 -46.01 6.75
CA LEU A 108 10.48 -45.54 7.14
C LEU A 108 10.91 -44.29 6.36
N LEU A 109 10.62 -44.24 5.05
CA LEU A 109 10.93 -43.11 4.19
C LEU A 109 10.13 -41.86 4.59
N LEU A 110 8.81 -41.99 4.83
CA LEU A 110 7.96 -40.90 5.30
C LEU A 110 8.44 -40.36 6.66
N ASN A 111 8.67 -41.21 7.66
CA ASN A 111 9.21 -40.82 8.96
C ASN A 111 10.57 -40.11 8.85
N SER A 112 11.45 -40.58 7.97
CA SER A 112 12.72 -39.89 7.72
C SER A 112 12.50 -38.49 7.11
N PHE A 113 11.57 -38.37 6.18
CA PHE A 113 11.24 -37.10 5.56
C PHE A 113 10.59 -36.13 6.55
N THR A 114 9.67 -36.59 7.39
CA THR A 114 9.07 -35.79 8.48
C THR A 114 10.13 -35.20 9.40
N LYS A 115 11.19 -35.96 9.77
CA LYS A 115 12.28 -35.43 10.60
C LYS A 115 13.09 -34.33 9.88
N ILE A 116 13.29 -34.44 8.58
CA ILE A 116 13.94 -33.41 7.79
C ILE A 116 13.05 -32.16 7.74
N LEU A 117 11.72 -32.33 7.60
CA LEU A 117 10.76 -31.20 7.63
C LEU A 117 10.75 -30.54 9.01
N ASP A 118 10.82 -31.29 10.12
CA ASP A 118 10.94 -30.76 11.48
C ASP A 118 12.15 -29.81 11.62
N PHE A 119 13.31 -30.21 11.08
CA PHE A 119 14.51 -29.37 11.06
C PHE A 119 14.30 -28.13 10.18
N GLY A 120 13.66 -28.29 9.04
CA GLY A 120 13.26 -27.19 8.16
C GLY A 120 12.34 -26.19 8.86
N LEU A 121 11.33 -26.65 9.61
CA LEU A 121 10.42 -25.80 10.38
C LEU A 121 11.19 -24.93 11.39
N VAL A 122 12.12 -25.50 12.13
CA VAL A 122 12.95 -24.75 13.07
C VAL A 122 13.84 -23.73 12.36
N PHE A 123 14.44 -24.11 11.23
CA PHE A 123 15.27 -23.21 10.41
C PHE A 123 14.47 -22.03 9.84
N PHE A 124 13.30 -22.29 9.25
CA PHE A 124 12.46 -21.22 8.67
C PHE A 124 11.84 -20.36 9.76
N PHE A 125 11.50 -20.93 10.91
CA PHE A 125 11.05 -20.14 12.05
C PHE A 125 12.17 -19.23 12.58
N TYR A 126 13.40 -19.75 12.72
CA TYR A 126 14.56 -18.93 13.09
C TYR A 126 14.77 -17.80 12.06
N SER A 127 14.72 -18.11 10.77
CA SER A 127 14.88 -17.13 9.69
C SER A 127 13.77 -16.07 9.71
N TYR A 128 12.52 -16.46 10.00
CA TYR A 128 11.42 -15.54 10.22
C TYR A 128 11.71 -14.59 11.39
N VAL A 129 12.09 -15.11 12.55
CA VAL A 129 12.45 -14.30 13.73
C VAL A 129 13.58 -13.34 13.39
N ARG A 130 14.63 -13.83 12.73
CA ARG A 130 15.83 -13.05 12.38
C ARG A 130 15.52 -11.87 11.45
N ASN A 131 14.64 -12.06 10.48
CA ASN A 131 14.32 -11.05 9.46
C ASN A 131 13.12 -10.16 9.84
N THR A 132 12.29 -10.59 10.80
CA THR A 132 11.09 -9.81 11.21
C THR A 132 11.36 -8.96 12.43
N MET A 133 12.33 -9.34 13.27
CA MET A 133 12.60 -8.64 14.52
C MET A 133 13.89 -7.83 14.44
N GLU A 134 13.86 -6.64 15.05
CA GLU A 134 15.00 -5.74 15.09
C GLU A 134 16.00 -6.19 16.16
N PHE A 135 17.21 -6.49 15.76
CA PHE A 135 18.31 -6.92 16.62
C PHE A 135 19.52 -6.01 16.53
N GLU A 136 20.19 -5.80 17.65
CA GLU A 136 21.49 -5.14 17.71
C GLU A 136 22.52 -6.10 18.37
N GLY A 137 23.67 -6.28 17.72
CA GLY A 137 24.84 -6.95 18.27
C GLY A 137 25.26 -8.26 17.59
N ALA A 138 26.50 -8.68 17.84
CA ALA A 138 27.16 -9.84 17.23
C ALA A 138 26.51 -11.20 17.55
N PHE A 139 25.65 -11.28 18.57
CA PHE A 139 25.02 -12.55 18.96
C PHE A 139 24.10 -13.09 17.85
N ALA A 140 23.41 -12.19 17.12
CA ALA A 140 22.56 -12.58 16.00
C ALA A 140 23.37 -13.21 14.85
N GLU A 141 24.54 -12.68 14.53
CA GLU A 141 25.43 -13.22 13.48
C GLU A 141 25.96 -14.61 13.85
N ILE A 142 26.37 -14.79 15.12
CA ILE A 142 26.81 -16.10 15.61
C ILE A 142 25.69 -17.14 15.52
N MET A 143 24.45 -16.73 15.79
CA MET A 143 23.29 -17.63 15.69
C MET A 143 22.93 -17.96 14.25
N ASP A 144 23.11 -17.03 13.30
CA ASP A 144 22.91 -17.26 11.86
C ASP A 144 23.83 -18.39 11.36
N ASP A 145 25.12 -18.34 11.70
CA ASP A 145 26.08 -19.37 11.32
C ASP A 145 25.78 -20.70 12.01
N ASN A 146 25.48 -20.69 13.31
CA ASN A 146 25.15 -21.89 14.05
C ASN A 146 23.91 -22.60 13.50
N CYS A 147 22.83 -21.87 13.20
CA CYS A 147 21.62 -22.47 12.67
C CYS A 147 21.85 -23.13 11.31
N LYS A 148 22.56 -22.47 10.39
CA LYS A 148 22.92 -23.02 9.08
C LYS A 148 23.83 -24.25 9.19
N VAL A 149 24.89 -24.15 10.01
CA VAL A 149 25.88 -25.20 10.18
C VAL A 149 25.25 -26.46 10.83
N MET A 150 24.36 -26.31 11.81
CA MET A 150 23.73 -27.43 12.48
C MET A 150 22.65 -28.14 11.68
N THR A 151 21.97 -27.45 10.76
CA THR A 151 20.92 -28.04 9.90
C THR A 151 21.50 -29.12 8.96
N ILE A 152 22.70 -28.91 8.44
CA ILE A 152 23.36 -29.86 7.52
C ILE A 152 23.65 -31.22 8.18
N PRO A 153 24.42 -31.32 9.31
CA PRO A 153 24.71 -32.60 9.96
C PRO A 153 23.44 -33.25 10.50
N ALA A 154 22.42 -32.50 10.96
CA ALA A 154 21.15 -33.08 11.38
C ALA A 154 20.44 -33.78 10.21
N THR A 155 20.39 -33.16 9.04
CA THR A 155 19.83 -33.77 7.83
C THR A 155 20.62 -34.98 7.38
N VAL A 156 21.97 -34.92 7.39
CA VAL A 156 22.85 -36.05 7.06
C VAL A 156 22.64 -37.22 8.00
N LEU A 157 22.44 -36.95 9.30
CA LEU A 157 22.14 -38.00 10.30
C LEU A 157 20.87 -38.78 9.93
N ILE A 158 19.79 -38.11 9.49
CA ILE A 158 18.57 -38.79 9.07
C ILE A 158 18.78 -39.62 7.80
N ILE A 159 19.57 -39.13 6.85
CA ILE A 159 19.92 -39.91 5.64
C ILE A 159 20.72 -41.17 6.03
N ILE A 160 21.69 -41.08 6.93
CA ILE A 160 22.43 -42.22 7.45
C ILE A 160 21.47 -43.17 8.20
N ASN A 161 20.55 -42.64 9.00
CA ASN A 161 19.58 -43.44 9.73
C ASN A 161 18.72 -44.30 8.82
N PHE A 162 18.33 -43.80 7.65
CA PHE A 162 17.50 -44.53 6.69
C PHE A 162 18.14 -45.88 6.32
N PHE A 163 19.48 -45.95 6.23
CA PHE A 163 20.23 -47.17 5.90
C PHE A 163 20.64 -47.99 7.13
N THR A 164 20.83 -47.38 8.28
CA THR A 164 21.43 -48.01 9.46
C THR A 164 20.45 -48.30 10.59
N GLY A 165 19.34 -47.54 10.68
CA GLY A 165 18.37 -47.68 11.77
C GLY A 165 18.88 -47.27 13.15
N ILE A 166 20.00 -46.52 13.25
CA ILE A 166 20.66 -46.21 14.54
C ILE A 166 19.87 -45.29 15.45
N CYS A 167 19.07 -44.37 14.86
CA CYS A 167 18.22 -43.44 15.61
C CYS A 167 16.78 -43.95 15.74
N PHE A 168 16.20 -44.47 14.67
CA PHE A 168 14.87 -45.06 14.65
C PHE A 168 14.72 -46.05 13.49
N THR A 169 13.76 -46.94 13.64
CA THR A 169 13.45 -47.98 12.65
C THR A 169 11.92 -48.16 12.54
N VAL A 170 11.49 -48.98 11.58
CA VAL A 170 10.14 -49.46 11.47
C VAL A 170 10.14 -50.98 11.63
N THR A 171 9.34 -51.47 12.57
CA THR A 171 9.26 -52.91 12.85
C THR A 171 8.72 -53.71 11.64
N PRO A 172 8.85 -55.05 11.64
CA PRO A 172 8.27 -55.89 10.59
C PRO A 172 6.75 -55.68 10.42
N GLU A 173 6.05 -55.32 11.51
CA GLU A 173 4.62 -55.05 11.55
C GLU A 173 4.28 -53.64 10.96
N GLY A 174 5.28 -52.84 10.54
CA GLY A 174 5.08 -51.52 9.98
C GLY A 174 4.91 -50.41 11.01
N ILE A 175 5.36 -50.61 12.28
CA ILE A 175 5.23 -49.63 13.37
C ILE A 175 6.56 -48.92 13.60
N PHE A 176 6.53 -47.59 13.81
CA PHE A 176 7.68 -46.78 14.16
C PHE A 176 8.24 -47.15 15.54
N GLU A 177 9.56 -47.31 15.66
CA GLU A 177 10.25 -47.63 16.93
C GLU A 177 11.52 -46.79 17.08
N LYS A 178 11.68 -46.14 18.27
CA LYS A 178 12.90 -45.41 18.63
C LYS A 178 14.05 -46.34 18.94
N ALA A 179 15.20 -46.11 18.29
CA ALA A 179 16.44 -46.81 18.60
C ALA A 179 17.23 -46.07 19.71
N PRO A 180 18.25 -46.67 20.31
CA PRO A 180 18.99 -46.08 21.44
C PRO A 180 19.62 -44.73 21.21
N LEU A 181 19.94 -44.38 19.95
CA LEU A 181 20.54 -43.11 19.60
C LEU A 181 19.50 -42.07 19.10
N TYR A 182 18.20 -42.30 19.33
CA TYR A 182 17.14 -41.36 18.92
C TYR A 182 17.35 -39.95 19.46
N TRP A 183 17.92 -39.78 20.64
CA TRP A 183 18.22 -38.49 21.25
C TRP A 183 19.12 -37.59 20.40
N LEU A 184 19.91 -38.15 19.46
CA LEU A 184 20.71 -37.37 18.51
C LEU A 184 19.83 -36.53 17.58
N VAL A 185 18.61 -36.98 17.25
CA VAL A 185 17.64 -36.23 16.44
C VAL A 185 17.18 -34.98 17.19
N ASP A 186 17.02 -35.07 18.51
CA ASP A 186 16.57 -33.99 19.36
C ASP A 186 17.67 -32.94 19.63
N LEU A 187 18.95 -33.26 19.42
CA LEU A 187 20.07 -32.34 19.64
C LEU A 187 19.95 -31.04 18.84
N TYR A 188 19.43 -31.09 17.62
CA TYR A 188 19.25 -29.93 16.80
C TYR A 188 18.36 -28.90 17.49
N LEU A 189 17.22 -29.32 18.05
CA LEU A 189 16.31 -28.47 18.82
C LEU A 189 16.98 -27.88 20.06
N VAL A 190 17.77 -28.67 20.77
CA VAL A 190 18.48 -28.23 22.00
C VAL A 190 19.50 -27.12 21.69
N PHE A 191 20.10 -27.12 20.51
CA PHE A 191 21.06 -26.08 20.13
C PHE A 191 20.39 -24.82 19.54
N VAL A 192 19.34 -24.95 18.74
CA VAL A 192 18.76 -23.85 18.02
C VAL A 192 17.69 -23.12 18.85
N ALA A 193 16.83 -23.85 19.58
CA ALA A 193 15.69 -23.23 20.27
C ALA A 193 16.09 -22.25 21.39
N PRO A 194 17.06 -22.54 22.29
CA PRO A 194 17.46 -21.58 23.33
C PRO A 194 18.04 -20.30 22.75
N GLY A 195 18.86 -20.40 21.70
CA GLY A 195 19.40 -19.23 21.02
C GLY A 195 18.32 -18.37 20.36
N THR A 196 17.34 -19.01 19.72
CA THR A 196 16.20 -18.31 19.13
C THR A 196 15.35 -17.60 20.20
N ILE A 197 15.14 -18.27 21.35
CA ILE A 197 14.42 -17.67 22.50
C ILE A 197 15.19 -16.45 23.03
N ALA A 198 16.51 -16.56 23.18
CA ALA A 198 17.33 -15.44 23.64
C ALA A 198 17.25 -14.25 22.69
N LEU A 199 17.31 -14.49 21.38
CA LEU A 199 17.10 -13.45 20.36
C LEU A 199 15.72 -12.81 20.50
N LEU A 200 14.66 -13.60 20.59
CA LEU A 200 13.29 -13.08 20.74
C LEU A 200 13.17 -12.06 21.89
N PHE A 201 13.72 -12.38 23.05
CA PHE A 201 13.63 -11.52 24.22
C PHE A 201 14.58 -10.30 24.16
N GLN A 202 15.68 -10.37 23.42
CA GLN A 202 16.58 -9.24 23.18
C GLN A 202 16.04 -8.26 22.13
N SER A 203 15.12 -8.67 21.26
CA SER A 203 14.57 -7.80 20.20
C SER A 203 13.86 -6.56 20.75
N LYS A 204 13.77 -5.49 19.95
CA LYS A 204 13.04 -4.26 20.29
C LYS A 204 11.51 -4.35 20.07
N ASN A 205 11.02 -5.44 19.55
CA ASN A 205 9.62 -5.66 19.23
C ASN A 205 8.71 -5.65 20.48
N THR A 206 7.40 -5.48 20.23
CA THR A 206 6.40 -5.48 21.30
C THR A 206 6.31 -6.84 22.02
N MET A 207 5.95 -6.84 23.30
CA MET A 207 5.79 -8.08 24.08
C MET A 207 4.77 -9.05 23.43
N LYS A 208 3.73 -8.51 22.78
CA LYS A 208 2.72 -9.34 22.07
C LYS A 208 3.34 -10.12 20.91
N GLN A 209 4.19 -9.48 20.11
CA GLN A 209 4.91 -10.12 19.00
C GLN A 209 5.91 -11.17 19.52
N LYS A 210 6.65 -10.85 20.60
CA LYS A 210 7.57 -11.80 21.25
C LYS A 210 6.85 -13.04 21.77
N LEU A 211 5.72 -12.87 22.47
CA LEU A 211 4.94 -13.98 23.00
C LEU A 211 4.30 -14.84 21.90
N ALA A 212 3.83 -14.22 20.82
CA ALA A 212 3.30 -14.97 19.67
C ALA A 212 4.38 -15.81 19.01
N ALA A 213 5.55 -15.25 18.74
CA ALA A 213 6.66 -16.02 18.20
C ALA A 213 7.17 -17.09 19.19
N PHE A 214 7.26 -16.77 20.48
CA PHE A 214 7.63 -17.72 21.53
C PHE A 214 6.69 -18.92 21.60
N SER A 215 5.38 -18.72 21.33
CA SER A 215 4.40 -19.82 21.32
C SER A 215 4.73 -20.92 20.31
N PHE A 216 5.43 -20.59 19.21
CA PHE A 216 5.83 -21.56 18.19
C PHE A 216 6.84 -22.58 18.71
N ILE A 217 7.68 -22.19 19.68
CA ILE A 217 8.60 -23.10 20.37
C ILE A 217 7.94 -23.73 21.59
N ALA A 218 7.24 -22.91 22.39
CA ALA A 218 6.73 -23.33 23.69
C ALA A 218 5.59 -24.36 23.59
N LEU A 219 4.62 -24.15 22.67
CA LEU A 219 3.46 -25.04 22.59
C LEU A 219 3.81 -26.48 22.19
N PRO A 220 4.67 -26.75 21.19
CA PRO A 220 5.12 -28.10 20.88
C PRO A 220 5.93 -28.77 22.05
N ILE A 221 6.75 -27.99 22.76
CA ILE A 221 7.51 -28.51 23.93
C ILE A 221 6.53 -28.84 25.05
N ILE A 222 5.58 -27.98 25.39
CA ILE A 222 4.57 -28.26 26.43
C ILE A 222 3.79 -29.51 26.05
N HIS A 223 3.37 -29.62 24.78
CA HIS A 223 2.68 -30.80 24.30
C HIS A 223 3.51 -32.05 24.47
N TYR A 224 4.80 -32.06 24.08
CA TYR A 224 5.71 -33.18 24.22
C TYR A 224 5.82 -33.63 25.67
N ILE A 225 5.96 -32.70 26.61
CA ILE A 225 6.03 -33.01 28.05
C ILE A 225 4.70 -33.60 28.56
N VAL A 226 3.56 -33.01 28.20
CA VAL A 226 2.23 -33.46 28.65
C VAL A 226 1.87 -34.83 28.07
N SER A 227 2.24 -35.10 26.82
CA SER A 227 2.02 -36.41 26.16
C SER A 227 2.95 -37.53 26.66
N GLY A 228 3.86 -37.21 27.57
CA GLY A 228 4.88 -38.19 28.06
C GLY A 228 5.86 -38.63 27.00
N GLY A 229 6.09 -37.82 25.97
CA GLY A 229 7.00 -38.15 24.86
C GLY A 229 6.48 -39.23 23.92
N ALA A 230 5.18 -39.54 23.96
CA ALA A 230 4.58 -40.50 23.03
C ALA A 230 4.73 -40.03 21.60
N HIS A 231 5.35 -40.87 20.77
CA HIS A 231 5.50 -40.58 19.35
C HIS A 231 4.20 -40.86 18.61
N GLY A 232 3.81 -39.95 17.70
CA GLY A 232 2.71 -40.22 16.76
C GLY A 232 1.34 -39.64 17.11
N TYR A 233 1.26 -38.65 17.99
CA TYR A 233 0.02 -37.90 18.15
C TYR A 233 0.06 -36.65 17.26
N ALA A 234 -0.87 -36.50 16.32
CA ALA A 234 -1.04 -35.34 15.46
C ALA A 234 -1.24 -34.02 16.24
N THR A 235 -1.50 -34.09 17.52
CA THR A 235 -1.58 -32.96 18.45
C THR A 235 -0.29 -32.16 18.57
N GLN A 236 0.89 -32.73 18.23
CA GLN A 236 2.16 -31.99 18.16
C GLN A 236 2.09 -30.95 17.03
N TYR A 237 1.66 -31.35 15.84
CA TYR A 237 1.47 -30.43 14.73
C TYR A 237 0.27 -29.48 14.96
N GLY A 238 -0.77 -29.97 15.66
CA GLY A 238 -1.87 -29.12 16.11
C GLY A 238 -1.41 -27.96 17.00
N SER A 239 -0.43 -28.20 17.90
CA SER A 239 0.16 -27.12 18.71
C SER A 239 0.97 -26.11 17.87
N THR A 240 1.68 -26.58 16.86
CA THR A 240 2.39 -25.73 15.88
C THR A 240 1.40 -24.90 15.07
N LEU A 241 0.27 -25.48 14.67
CA LEU A 241 -0.80 -24.78 13.97
C LEU A 241 -1.40 -23.65 14.81
N VAL A 242 -1.70 -23.91 16.09
CA VAL A 242 -2.19 -22.86 17.00
C VAL A 242 -1.17 -21.72 17.13
N ALA A 243 0.13 -22.03 17.24
CA ALA A 243 1.18 -21.02 17.28
C ALA A 243 1.26 -20.21 15.98
N THR A 244 1.17 -20.87 14.83
CA THR A 244 1.16 -20.20 13.52
C THR A 244 -0.04 -19.27 13.36
N LEU A 245 -1.23 -19.70 13.84
CA LEU A 245 -2.43 -18.84 13.87
C LEU A 245 -2.27 -17.63 14.78
N LEU A 246 -1.65 -17.78 15.96
CA LEU A 246 -1.34 -16.65 16.85
C LEU A 246 -0.37 -15.67 16.20
N MET A 247 0.68 -16.18 15.55
CA MET A 247 1.63 -15.34 14.82
C MET A 247 0.95 -14.60 13.67
N TYR A 248 0.11 -15.29 12.88
CA TYR A 248 -0.65 -14.70 11.80
C TYR A 248 -1.55 -13.57 12.31
N THR A 249 -2.37 -13.83 13.32
CA THR A 249 -3.32 -12.82 13.84
C THR A 249 -2.62 -11.58 14.38
N ILE A 250 -1.45 -11.73 15.01
CA ILE A 250 -0.68 -10.61 15.55
C ILE A 250 0.04 -9.85 14.44
N LEU A 251 0.64 -10.55 13.47
CA LEU A 251 1.29 -9.93 12.31
C LEU A 251 0.28 -9.07 11.53
N PHE A 252 -0.88 -9.65 11.17
CA PHE A 252 -1.92 -8.95 10.40
C PHE A 252 -2.61 -7.84 11.19
N SER A 253 -2.90 -8.05 12.49
CA SER A 253 -3.46 -6.97 13.32
C SER A 253 -2.51 -5.78 13.44
N SER A 254 -1.21 -6.00 13.46
CA SER A 254 -0.23 -4.92 13.48
C SER A 254 -0.19 -4.16 12.15
N HIS A 255 -0.18 -4.88 11.04
CA HIS A 255 -0.13 -4.31 9.70
C HIS A 255 -1.40 -3.51 9.37
N SER A 256 -2.58 -4.08 9.63
CA SER A 256 -3.86 -3.40 9.41
C SER A 256 -4.01 -2.12 10.24
N LYS A 257 -3.50 -2.11 11.49
CA LYS A 257 -3.50 -0.90 12.33
C LYS A 257 -2.58 0.18 11.80
N LYS A 258 -1.39 -0.18 11.32
CA LYS A 258 -0.45 0.77 10.71
C LYS A 258 -1.03 1.38 9.44
N LEU A 259 -1.63 0.55 8.59
CA LEU A 259 -2.29 1.00 7.37
C LEU A 259 -3.47 1.94 7.67
N ALA A 260 -4.34 1.56 8.61
CA ALA A 260 -5.47 2.39 9.04
C ALA A 260 -5.02 3.73 9.65
N ALA A 261 -3.93 3.75 10.44
CA ALA A 261 -3.36 4.98 10.98
C ALA A 261 -2.83 5.89 9.87
N THR A 262 -2.09 5.33 8.90
CA THR A 262 -1.56 6.10 7.76
C THR A 262 -2.70 6.65 6.89
N GLN A 263 -3.76 5.88 6.65
CA GLN A 263 -4.93 6.36 5.93
C GLN A 263 -5.66 7.49 6.68
N MET A 264 -5.76 7.40 7.99
CA MET A 264 -6.36 8.45 8.82
C MET A 264 -5.52 9.74 8.82
N GLU A 265 -4.19 9.63 8.82
CA GLU A 265 -3.28 10.77 8.69
C GLU A 265 -3.45 11.46 7.32
N LEU A 266 -3.53 10.68 6.24
CA LEU A 266 -3.79 11.19 4.89
C LEU A 266 -5.14 11.87 4.79
N GLN A 267 -6.22 11.26 5.29
CA GLN A 267 -7.55 11.89 5.31
C GLN A 267 -7.56 13.20 6.11
N THR A 268 -6.80 13.27 7.20
CA THR A 268 -6.66 14.51 7.98
C THR A 268 -5.94 15.58 7.15
N ALA A 269 -4.88 15.22 6.42
CA ALA A 269 -4.17 16.15 5.53
C ALA A 269 -5.08 16.67 4.41
N THR A 270 -5.87 15.79 3.78
CA THR A 270 -6.89 16.16 2.78
C THR A 270 -7.88 17.18 3.35
N GLY A 271 -8.44 16.90 4.53
CA GLY A 271 -9.40 17.81 5.17
C GLY A 271 -8.80 19.18 5.53
N ILE A 272 -7.51 19.24 5.90
CA ILE A 272 -6.81 20.52 6.13
C ILE A 272 -6.64 21.27 4.79
N GLN A 273 -6.25 20.59 3.72
CA GLN A 273 -6.09 21.20 2.39
C GLN A 273 -7.41 21.75 1.85
N GLU A 274 -8.48 20.96 1.91
CA GLU A 274 -9.82 21.39 1.49
C GLU A 274 -10.30 22.60 2.28
N ALA A 275 -10.04 22.68 3.57
CA ALA A 275 -10.42 23.81 4.41
C ALA A 275 -9.68 25.12 4.08
N VAL A 276 -8.50 25.04 3.45
CA VAL A 276 -7.69 26.19 3.05
C VAL A 276 -8.09 26.75 1.69
N LEU A 277 -8.67 25.91 0.82
CA LEU A 277 -9.16 26.34 -0.49
C LEU A 277 -10.56 26.94 -0.39
N PRO A 278 -10.89 27.99 -1.19
CA PRO A 278 -12.24 28.50 -1.27
C PRO A 278 -13.20 27.44 -1.85
N HIS A 279 -14.23 27.04 -1.09
CA HIS A 279 -15.16 25.98 -1.50
C HIS A 279 -16.64 26.39 -1.43
N ILE A 280 -16.93 27.63 -1.04
CA ILE A 280 -18.30 28.17 -0.96
C ILE A 280 -18.57 28.98 -2.20
N PHE A 281 -19.59 28.60 -2.99
CA PHE A 281 -20.00 29.28 -4.20
C PHE A 281 -21.49 29.62 -4.19
N PRO A 282 -21.93 30.84 -4.66
CA PRO A 282 -21.05 31.93 -5.07
C PRO A 282 -20.26 32.53 -3.91
N PRO A 283 -18.95 32.86 -4.11
CA PRO A 283 -18.11 33.33 -3.02
C PRO A 283 -18.43 34.75 -2.55
N PHE A 284 -19.01 35.57 -3.43
CA PHE A 284 -19.33 36.96 -3.19
C PHE A 284 -20.78 37.26 -3.62
N PRO A 285 -21.81 36.79 -2.88
CA PRO A 285 -23.22 36.92 -3.29
C PRO A 285 -23.69 38.36 -3.39
N ASP A 286 -23.05 39.30 -2.68
CA ASP A 286 -23.38 40.73 -2.69
C ASP A 286 -22.61 41.53 -3.74
N ARG A 287 -21.87 40.88 -4.63
CA ARG A 287 -21.04 41.53 -5.67
C ARG A 287 -21.50 41.10 -7.06
N PRO A 288 -22.49 41.78 -7.61
CA PRO A 288 -23.06 41.44 -8.92
C PRO A 288 -22.18 41.84 -10.11
N GLU A 289 -21.06 42.54 -9.88
CA GLU A 289 -20.15 43.04 -10.91
C GLU A 289 -19.36 41.93 -11.61
N PHE A 290 -19.31 40.76 -11.03
CA PHE A 290 -18.63 39.57 -11.58
C PHE A 290 -19.31 38.29 -11.11
N ASP A 291 -19.08 37.18 -11.83
CA ASP A 291 -19.41 35.83 -11.44
C ASP A 291 -18.10 34.99 -11.43
N LEU A 292 -18.00 34.00 -10.54
CA LEU A 292 -16.80 33.26 -10.37
C LEU A 292 -17.10 31.83 -9.89
N TYR A 293 -16.44 30.84 -10.51
CA TYR A 293 -16.46 29.46 -10.10
C TYR A 293 -15.08 28.83 -10.29
N ALA A 294 -14.70 27.91 -9.41
CA ALA A 294 -13.48 27.15 -9.53
C ALA A 294 -13.68 25.71 -9.05
N SER A 295 -12.91 24.80 -9.58
CA SER A 295 -12.87 23.40 -9.17
C SER A 295 -11.45 22.88 -9.15
N MET A 296 -11.19 21.91 -8.27
CA MET A 296 -9.96 21.17 -8.19
C MET A 296 -10.31 19.70 -7.96
N ASP A 297 -9.75 18.82 -8.78
CA ASP A 297 -9.85 17.38 -8.67
C ASP A 297 -8.43 16.81 -8.53
N PRO A 298 -8.01 16.42 -7.32
CA PRO A 298 -6.65 15.96 -7.09
C PRO A 298 -6.46 14.52 -7.61
N ALA A 299 -5.30 14.25 -8.22
CA ALA A 299 -4.93 12.91 -8.71
C ALA A 299 -4.63 11.92 -7.58
N ARG A 300 -4.34 12.41 -6.37
CA ARG A 300 -4.09 11.64 -5.15
C ARG A 300 -4.93 12.17 -3.99
N GLU A 301 -4.74 11.59 -2.81
CA GLU A 301 -5.44 12.03 -1.59
C GLU A 301 -5.23 13.52 -1.27
N VAL A 302 -4.06 14.07 -1.64
CA VAL A 302 -3.72 15.50 -1.54
C VAL A 302 -3.02 15.96 -2.81
N GLY A 303 -3.39 17.14 -3.31
CA GLY A 303 -2.85 17.74 -4.53
C GLY A 303 -1.75 18.77 -4.27
N GLY A 304 -0.97 19.07 -5.32
CA GLY A 304 -0.04 20.18 -5.38
C GLY A 304 -0.69 21.47 -5.86
N ASP A 305 -1.74 21.35 -6.65
CA ASP A 305 -2.48 22.45 -7.23
C ASP A 305 -3.24 23.29 -6.20
N PHE A 306 -3.49 24.54 -6.55
CA PHE A 306 -4.46 25.36 -5.83
C PHE A 306 -4.97 26.52 -6.68
N TYR A 307 -6.15 26.98 -6.31
CA TYR A 307 -6.68 28.27 -6.71
C TYR A 307 -6.99 29.12 -5.48
N ASP A 308 -7.01 30.43 -5.66
CA ASP A 308 -7.48 31.36 -4.65
C ASP A 308 -8.13 32.58 -5.29
N PHE A 309 -9.07 33.18 -4.57
CA PHE A 309 -9.69 34.42 -4.96
C PHE A 309 -10.19 35.17 -3.71
N PHE A 310 -9.89 36.43 -3.64
CA PHE A 310 -10.30 37.29 -2.53
C PHE A 310 -10.32 38.77 -2.94
N LEU A 311 -11.10 39.56 -2.22
CA LEU A 311 -11.08 41.01 -2.38
C LEU A 311 -9.87 41.56 -1.60
N ILE A 312 -9.00 42.31 -2.29
CA ILE A 312 -7.92 43.08 -1.63
C ILE A 312 -8.50 44.26 -0.91
N ASP A 313 -9.47 44.92 -1.56
CA ASP A 313 -10.30 46.02 -1.07
C ASP A 313 -11.65 46.00 -1.82
N ASP A 314 -12.50 47.03 -1.63
CA ASP A 314 -13.81 47.11 -2.29
C ASP A 314 -13.76 47.24 -3.81
N GLU A 315 -12.62 47.61 -4.38
CA GLU A 315 -12.45 47.87 -5.81
C GLU A 315 -11.56 46.82 -6.53
N HIS A 316 -10.86 45.98 -5.80
CA HIS A 316 -9.87 45.05 -6.38
C HIS A 316 -10.12 43.59 -6.01
N LEU A 317 -10.31 42.72 -7.00
CA LEU A 317 -10.42 41.27 -6.88
C LEU A 317 -9.09 40.61 -7.32
N CYS A 318 -8.48 39.85 -6.44
CA CYS A 318 -7.34 39.01 -6.75
C CYS A 318 -7.78 37.58 -7.16
N LEU A 319 -7.19 37.07 -8.23
CA LEU A 319 -7.40 35.74 -8.77
C LEU A 319 -6.03 35.03 -8.86
N ILE A 320 -5.93 33.82 -8.35
CA ILE A 320 -4.70 33.04 -8.36
C ILE A 320 -5.01 31.60 -8.79
N ILE A 321 -4.19 31.04 -9.65
CA ILE A 321 -4.13 29.61 -9.91
C ILE A 321 -2.67 29.21 -9.98
N ALA A 322 -2.35 28.05 -9.45
CA ALA A 322 -0.96 27.60 -9.30
C ALA A 322 -0.86 26.09 -9.23
N ASP A 323 0.26 25.56 -9.71
CA ASP A 323 0.63 24.16 -9.64
C ASP A 323 2.04 24.02 -9.04
N VAL A 324 2.18 23.11 -8.06
CA VAL A 324 3.43 22.83 -7.33
C VAL A 324 4.12 21.61 -7.91
N SER A 325 5.40 21.75 -8.22
CA SER A 325 6.23 20.62 -8.62
C SER A 325 6.30 19.54 -7.54
N GLY A 326 5.66 18.42 -7.77
CA GLY A 326 5.65 17.28 -6.82
C GLY A 326 4.26 17.02 -6.24
N LYS A 327 4.03 15.76 -5.90
CA LYS A 327 2.71 15.21 -5.54
C LYS A 327 2.70 14.69 -4.10
N GLY A 328 1.49 14.57 -3.56
CA GLY A 328 1.29 14.06 -2.20
C GLY A 328 1.65 15.08 -1.11
N ILE A 329 1.95 14.59 0.10
CA ILE A 329 2.14 15.44 1.29
C ILE A 329 3.20 16.55 1.08
N PRO A 330 4.40 16.30 0.49
CA PRO A 330 5.36 17.39 0.27
C PRO A 330 4.82 18.49 -0.64
N GLY A 331 4.14 18.13 -1.74
CA GLY A 331 3.48 19.07 -2.64
C GLY A 331 2.43 19.91 -1.93
N ALA A 332 1.54 19.27 -1.18
CA ALA A 332 0.48 19.93 -0.42
C ALA A 332 1.03 20.93 0.62
N LEU A 333 2.10 20.56 1.35
CA LEU A 333 2.74 21.47 2.30
C LEU A 333 3.37 22.70 1.62
N PHE A 334 4.05 22.49 0.47
CA PHE A 334 4.66 23.57 -0.29
C PHE A 334 3.58 24.46 -0.92
N MET A 335 2.46 23.88 -1.36
CA MET A 335 1.26 24.59 -1.82
C MET A 335 0.71 25.53 -0.74
N MET A 336 0.52 25.04 0.48
CA MET A 336 0.00 25.87 1.59
C MET A 336 0.90 27.07 1.89
N ILE A 337 2.23 26.86 1.91
CA ILE A 337 3.18 27.96 2.12
C ILE A 337 3.08 28.96 0.98
N SER A 338 3.05 28.50 -0.26
CA SER A 338 2.98 29.33 -1.46
C SER A 338 1.70 30.16 -1.50
N LYS A 339 0.55 29.52 -1.19
CA LYS A 339 -0.76 30.19 -1.10
C LYS A 339 -0.76 31.31 -0.06
N VAL A 340 -0.29 31.03 1.14
CA VAL A 340 -0.23 32.03 2.23
C VAL A 340 0.67 33.20 1.88
N LEU A 341 1.83 32.96 1.24
CA LEU A 341 2.73 34.03 0.83
C LEU A 341 2.11 34.90 -0.28
N LEU A 342 1.52 34.28 -1.32
CA LEU A 342 0.84 35.00 -2.39
C LEU A 342 -0.30 35.86 -1.86
N GLN A 343 -1.15 35.30 -0.99
CA GLN A 343 -2.26 36.04 -0.37
C GLN A 343 -1.75 37.21 0.48
N ASN A 344 -0.76 36.99 1.34
CA ASN A 344 -0.21 38.05 2.20
C ASN A 344 0.39 39.21 1.40
N TYR A 345 1.19 38.94 0.36
CA TYR A 345 1.77 39.99 -0.46
C TYR A 345 0.70 40.69 -1.30
N SER A 346 -0.35 40.00 -1.76
CA SER A 346 -1.48 40.63 -2.47
C SER A 346 -2.24 41.61 -1.57
N MET A 347 -2.44 41.26 -0.30
CA MET A 347 -3.09 42.15 0.70
C MET A 347 -2.25 43.40 1.05
N MET A 348 -1.01 43.47 0.64
CA MET A 348 -0.15 44.67 0.81
C MET A 348 -0.29 45.69 -0.33
N ASN A 349 -1.29 45.58 -1.17
CA ASN A 349 -1.53 46.48 -2.33
C ASN A 349 -0.34 46.51 -3.32
N MET A 350 0.37 45.38 -3.47
CA MET A 350 1.45 45.26 -4.44
C MET A 350 0.89 44.89 -5.82
N LYS A 351 1.64 45.20 -6.86
CA LYS A 351 1.31 44.79 -8.23
C LYS A 351 1.63 43.31 -8.47
N PRO A 352 0.94 42.61 -9.41
CA PRO A 352 1.16 41.20 -9.70
C PRO A 352 2.62 40.77 -9.87
N ALA A 353 3.40 41.50 -10.64
CA ALA A 353 4.82 41.23 -10.84
C ALA A 353 5.66 41.35 -9.56
N GLU A 354 5.32 42.27 -8.68
CA GLU A 354 6.00 42.48 -7.40
C GLU A 354 5.63 41.36 -6.40
N ILE A 355 4.36 40.96 -6.36
CA ILE A 355 3.86 39.83 -5.55
C ILE A 355 4.62 38.56 -5.90
N LEU A 356 4.70 38.19 -7.19
CA LEU A 356 5.44 37.02 -7.64
C LEU A 356 6.94 37.13 -7.32
N THR A 357 7.54 38.31 -7.48
CA THR A 357 8.96 38.54 -7.14
C THR A 357 9.23 38.32 -5.65
N LYS A 358 8.39 38.88 -4.77
CA LYS A 358 8.51 38.74 -3.32
C LYS A 358 8.28 37.31 -2.85
N THR A 359 7.27 36.64 -3.42
CA THR A 359 6.98 35.24 -3.13
C THR A 359 8.15 34.34 -3.55
N ASN A 360 8.74 34.59 -4.74
CA ASN A 360 9.92 33.85 -5.20
C ASN A 360 11.11 34.03 -4.25
N GLU A 361 11.42 35.28 -3.82
CA GLU A 361 12.48 35.56 -2.85
C GLU A 361 12.26 34.81 -1.54
N ALA A 362 11.02 34.83 -1.01
CA ALA A 362 10.70 34.16 0.24
C ALA A 362 10.81 32.63 0.15
N LEU A 363 10.27 32.02 -0.92
CA LEU A 363 10.36 30.59 -1.15
C LEU A 363 11.81 30.13 -1.32
N CYS A 364 12.62 30.79 -2.14
CA CYS A 364 14.00 30.43 -2.38
C CYS A 364 14.89 30.47 -1.14
N THR A 365 14.54 31.25 -0.11
CA THR A 365 15.37 31.41 1.10
C THR A 365 15.57 30.10 1.88
N ASN A 366 14.59 29.21 1.90
CA ASN A 366 14.61 27.97 2.69
C ASN A 366 14.24 26.71 1.87
N ASN A 367 14.29 26.77 0.55
CA ASN A 367 13.88 25.68 -0.32
C ASN A 367 14.99 24.61 -0.48
N LYS A 368 15.23 23.82 0.55
CA LYS A 368 16.18 22.69 0.51
C LYS A 368 15.69 21.49 -0.29
N VAL A 369 14.39 21.44 -0.57
CA VAL A 369 13.75 20.34 -1.31
C VAL A 369 13.67 20.59 -2.81
N GLU A 370 14.17 21.77 -3.25
CA GLU A 370 14.23 22.19 -4.66
C GLU A 370 12.85 22.16 -5.39
N MET A 371 11.76 22.39 -4.65
CA MET A 371 10.42 22.47 -5.21
C MET A 371 10.17 23.86 -5.80
N PHE A 372 9.31 23.93 -6.79
CA PHE A 372 8.92 25.18 -7.43
C PHE A 372 7.40 25.18 -7.67
N VAL A 373 6.86 26.36 -8.03
CA VAL A 373 5.44 26.55 -8.31
C VAL A 373 5.29 27.34 -9.60
N THR A 374 4.42 26.87 -10.48
CA THR A 374 3.92 27.68 -11.58
C THR A 374 2.75 28.52 -11.08
N VAL A 375 2.67 29.79 -11.40
CA VAL A 375 1.61 30.69 -10.90
C VAL A 375 1.13 31.62 -11.99
N TRP A 376 -0.16 31.68 -12.17
CA TRP A 376 -0.85 32.81 -12.80
C TRP A 376 -1.57 33.63 -11.72
N LEU A 377 -1.33 34.96 -11.68
CA LEU A 377 -1.93 35.88 -10.73
C LEU A 377 -2.47 37.09 -11.46
N GLY A 378 -3.77 37.41 -11.27
CA GLY A 378 -4.45 38.57 -11.84
C GLY A 378 -5.14 39.40 -10.76
N ILE A 379 -5.07 40.73 -10.89
CA ILE A 379 -5.83 41.67 -10.06
C ILE A 379 -6.77 42.47 -10.99
N LEU A 380 -8.07 42.30 -10.76
CA LEU A 380 -9.14 42.98 -11.47
C LEU A 380 -9.54 44.26 -10.73
N GLU A 381 -9.43 45.42 -11.38
CA GLU A 381 -10.09 46.66 -10.95
C GLU A 381 -11.58 46.59 -11.34
N ILE A 382 -12.45 46.33 -10.37
CA ILE A 382 -13.85 45.94 -10.56
C ILE A 382 -14.65 47.06 -11.29
N ARG A 383 -14.36 48.34 -10.98
CA ARG A 383 -15.06 49.46 -11.54
C ARG A 383 -14.76 49.69 -13.02
N THR A 384 -13.53 49.42 -13.45
CA THR A 384 -13.07 49.71 -14.81
C THR A 384 -13.00 48.49 -15.72
N GLY A 385 -12.99 47.29 -15.14
CA GLY A 385 -12.74 46.04 -15.86
C GLY A 385 -11.29 45.88 -16.30
N LYS A 386 -10.36 46.69 -15.77
CA LYS A 386 -8.94 46.54 -16.05
C LYS A 386 -8.37 45.36 -15.23
N LEU A 387 -7.91 44.33 -15.89
CA LEU A 387 -7.22 43.20 -15.30
C LEU A 387 -5.70 43.37 -15.51
N THR A 388 -4.94 43.53 -14.44
CA THR A 388 -3.46 43.49 -14.48
C THR A 388 -3.01 42.11 -14.02
N ALA A 389 -2.21 41.38 -14.80
CA ALA A 389 -1.81 40.04 -14.51
C ALA A 389 -0.30 39.79 -14.70
N ALA A 390 0.24 38.77 -14.02
CA ALA A 390 1.58 38.29 -14.20
C ALA A 390 1.58 36.74 -14.20
N ASN A 391 2.48 36.15 -14.97
CA ASN A 391 2.57 34.69 -15.15
C ASN A 391 4.01 34.23 -14.86
N ALA A 392 4.13 33.29 -13.94
CA ALA A 392 5.38 32.64 -13.53
C ALA A 392 5.42 31.19 -14.02
N GLY A 393 5.49 30.99 -15.33
CA GLY A 393 5.63 29.67 -15.95
C GLY A 393 4.36 28.81 -15.93
N HIS A 394 3.21 29.42 -15.67
CA HIS A 394 1.91 28.73 -15.65
C HIS A 394 1.29 28.70 -17.05
N GLU A 395 0.26 27.87 -17.26
CA GLU A 395 -0.48 27.75 -18.52
C GLU A 395 -1.04 29.09 -19.01
N TYR A 396 -1.23 29.19 -20.34
CA TYR A 396 -1.79 30.41 -20.96
C TYR A 396 -3.26 30.59 -20.61
N PRO A 397 -3.70 31.74 -20.09
CA PRO A 397 -5.10 31.98 -19.83
C PRO A 397 -5.91 32.00 -21.12
N ALA A 398 -7.14 31.48 -21.07
CA ALA A 398 -8.12 31.65 -22.15
C ALA A 398 -9.05 32.78 -21.82
N PHE A 399 -9.23 33.73 -22.77
CA PHE A 399 -10.17 34.82 -22.67
C PHE A 399 -11.29 34.64 -23.68
N MET A 400 -12.54 34.82 -23.22
CA MET A 400 -13.70 34.96 -24.09
C MET A 400 -13.88 36.44 -24.41
N LYS A 401 -13.78 36.75 -25.69
CA LYS A 401 -14.14 38.06 -26.28
C LYS A 401 -15.04 37.86 -27.50
N ASP A 402 -16.05 38.70 -27.66
CA ASP A 402 -17.01 38.59 -28.76
C ASP A 402 -17.62 37.17 -28.86
N GLY A 403 -17.92 36.54 -27.73
CA GLY A 403 -18.54 35.20 -27.65
C GLY A 403 -17.61 34.03 -28.00
N LYS A 404 -16.29 34.21 -28.03
CA LYS A 404 -15.33 33.14 -28.35
C LYS A 404 -14.12 33.11 -27.43
N PHE A 405 -13.84 31.94 -26.86
CA PHE A 405 -12.63 31.71 -26.10
C PHE A 405 -11.41 31.50 -27.02
N SER A 406 -10.31 32.12 -26.64
CA SER A 406 -8.99 31.94 -27.28
C SER A 406 -7.86 32.07 -26.25
N LEU A 407 -6.75 31.33 -26.43
CA LEU A 407 -5.58 31.45 -25.57
C LEU A 407 -4.89 32.80 -25.81
N MET A 408 -4.57 33.47 -24.73
CA MET A 408 -3.74 34.65 -24.77
C MET A 408 -2.28 34.27 -24.45
N LYS A 409 -1.42 34.25 -25.47
CA LYS A 409 -0.01 34.00 -25.31
C LYS A 409 0.69 35.22 -24.70
N ASP A 410 0.88 35.18 -23.40
CA ASP A 410 1.63 36.20 -22.66
C ASP A 410 3.16 35.94 -22.64
N LYS A 411 3.91 36.83 -22.01
CA LYS A 411 5.34 36.62 -21.80
C LYS A 411 5.55 36.05 -20.39
N HIS A 412 5.66 34.74 -20.31
CA HIS A 412 5.92 34.06 -19.06
C HIS A 412 7.24 34.47 -18.40
N GLY A 413 7.22 34.54 -17.06
CA GLY A 413 8.41 34.43 -16.22
C GLY A 413 8.81 32.97 -16.02
N LEU A 414 9.90 32.74 -15.29
CA LEU A 414 10.24 31.43 -14.76
C LEU A 414 9.34 31.12 -13.53
N VAL A 415 9.21 29.85 -13.19
CA VAL A 415 8.52 29.37 -11.99
C VAL A 415 9.01 30.05 -10.72
N ILE A 416 8.17 30.22 -9.70
CA ILE A 416 8.61 30.73 -8.39
C ILE A 416 9.20 29.61 -7.53
N GLY A 417 10.16 29.95 -6.67
CA GLY A 417 10.87 29.00 -5.80
C GLY A 417 12.03 28.28 -6.46
N GLY A 418 12.14 28.30 -7.80
CA GLY A 418 13.20 27.57 -8.52
C GLY A 418 14.56 28.30 -8.54
N MET A 419 14.58 29.63 -8.60
CA MET A 419 15.81 30.40 -8.67
C MET A 419 15.63 31.78 -8.01
N PRO A 420 16.57 32.20 -7.13
CA PRO A 420 16.50 33.52 -6.50
C PRO A 420 16.79 34.64 -7.51
N GLY A 421 16.28 35.85 -7.23
CA GLY A 421 16.58 37.05 -8.00
C GLY A 421 15.80 37.21 -9.31
N ILE A 422 14.84 36.33 -9.61
CA ILE A 422 13.96 36.45 -10.77
C ILE A 422 13.02 37.65 -10.57
N LYS A 423 12.83 38.43 -11.63
CA LYS A 423 11.83 39.50 -11.70
C LYS A 423 10.79 39.16 -12.75
N TYR A 424 9.54 39.30 -12.40
CA TYR A 424 8.39 39.04 -13.27
C TYR A 424 7.95 40.30 -14.00
N LYS A 425 7.16 40.12 -15.04
CA LYS A 425 6.54 41.20 -15.81
C LYS A 425 5.04 41.09 -15.70
N GLU A 426 4.39 42.23 -15.62
CA GLU A 426 2.95 42.32 -15.68
C GLU A 426 2.47 42.75 -17.05
N TYR A 427 1.21 42.47 -17.34
CA TYR A 427 0.50 42.89 -18.52
C TYR A 427 -0.95 43.26 -18.17
N ASP A 428 -1.56 44.14 -18.97
CA ASP A 428 -2.93 44.61 -18.77
C ASP A 428 -3.85 44.02 -19.83
N VAL A 429 -5.05 43.62 -19.40
CA VAL A 429 -6.18 43.20 -20.26
C VAL A 429 -7.40 44.02 -19.89
N GLN A 430 -8.04 44.63 -20.87
CA GLN A 430 -9.30 45.30 -20.68
C GLN A 430 -10.44 44.28 -20.87
N LEU A 431 -11.23 44.04 -19.83
CA LEU A 431 -12.46 43.28 -19.87
C LEU A 431 -13.65 44.20 -20.04
N ASN A 432 -14.54 43.82 -20.94
CA ASN A 432 -15.85 44.46 -21.10
C ASN A 432 -16.92 43.61 -20.42
N PRO A 433 -18.09 44.17 -20.06
CA PRO A 433 -19.18 43.36 -19.51
C PRO A 433 -19.57 42.22 -20.46
N GLY A 434 -19.59 40.98 -19.92
CA GLY A 434 -19.79 39.73 -20.64
C GLY A 434 -18.51 38.99 -21.04
N ASP A 435 -17.33 39.64 -20.99
CA ASP A 435 -16.04 38.94 -21.20
C ASP A 435 -15.76 37.95 -20.05
N LYS A 436 -15.14 36.80 -20.39
CA LYS A 436 -14.79 35.79 -19.42
C LYS A 436 -13.30 35.47 -19.46
N LEU A 437 -12.77 35.11 -18.30
CA LEU A 437 -11.45 34.57 -18.11
C LEU A 437 -11.56 33.10 -17.67
N PHE A 438 -10.78 32.22 -18.28
CA PHE A 438 -10.61 30.82 -17.87
C PHE A 438 -9.12 30.56 -17.70
N VAL A 439 -8.73 30.12 -16.50
CA VAL A 439 -7.36 29.72 -16.16
C VAL A 439 -7.39 28.27 -15.63
N TYR A 440 -6.33 27.51 -15.90
CA TYR A 440 -6.30 26.09 -15.66
C TYR A 440 -4.86 25.62 -15.46
N THR A 441 -4.68 24.49 -14.76
CA THR A 441 -3.39 23.82 -14.61
C THR A 441 -3.15 22.82 -15.74
N ASP A 442 -1.91 22.39 -15.91
CA ASP A 442 -1.48 21.49 -16.99
C ASP A 442 -2.23 20.15 -16.99
N GLY A 443 -2.69 19.65 -15.82
CA GLY A 443 -3.50 18.44 -15.71
C GLY A 443 -4.76 18.45 -16.59
N VAL A 444 -5.30 19.63 -16.96
CA VAL A 444 -6.39 19.74 -17.94
C VAL A 444 -5.93 19.32 -19.33
N ALA A 445 -4.80 19.85 -19.78
CA ALA A 445 -4.27 19.57 -21.13
C ALA A 445 -3.55 18.24 -21.20
N GLU A 446 -2.96 17.78 -20.09
CA GLU A 446 -2.18 16.55 -19.98
C GLU A 446 -3.02 15.33 -19.57
N ALA A 447 -4.33 15.47 -19.37
CA ALA A 447 -5.24 14.34 -19.18
C ALA A 447 -5.07 13.32 -20.32
N MET A 448 -4.85 12.03 -19.98
CA MET A 448 -4.48 10.97 -20.93
C MET A 448 -5.61 9.97 -21.14
N ASP A 449 -5.76 9.48 -22.38
CA ASP A 449 -6.55 8.30 -22.65
C ASP A 449 -5.77 7.01 -22.34
N ARG A 450 -6.38 5.83 -22.55
CA ARG A 450 -5.74 4.51 -22.33
C ARG A 450 -4.54 4.23 -23.24
N ASN A 451 -4.32 5.04 -24.27
CA ASN A 451 -3.19 4.92 -25.19
C ASN A 451 -2.12 5.99 -24.91
N GLU A 452 -2.20 6.67 -23.75
CA GLU A 452 -1.29 7.75 -23.34
C GLU A 452 -1.33 8.97 -24.28
N ALA A 453 -2.42 9.16 -25.04
CA ALA A 453 -2.61 10.36 -25.84
C ALA A 453 -3.20 11.48 -24.98
N LEU A 454 -2.65 12.71 -25.11
CA LEU A 454 -3.07 13.87 -24.33
C LEU A 454 -4.39 14.44 -24.84
N PHE A 455 -5.23 14.95 -23.92
CA PHE A 455 -6.42 15.71 -24.23
C PHE A 455 -6.09 16.96 -25.05
N GLY A 456 -5.16 17.73 -24.58
CA GLY A 456 -4.59 18.88 -25.27
C GLY A 456 -5.45 20.15 -25.21
N THR A 457 -4.80 21.28 -25.42
CA THR A 457 -5.44 22.62 -25.38
C THR A 457 -6.47 22.85 -26.47
N ASP A 458 -6.37 22.16 -27.63
CA ASP A 458 -7.33 22.30 -28.72
C ASP A 458 -8.70 21.74 -28.33
N ARG A 459 -8.78 20.57 -27.71
CA ARG A 459 -10.04 19.99 -27.22
C ARG A 459 -10.61 20.78 -26.06
N MET A 460 -9.75 21.31 -25.18
CA MET A 460 -10.18 22.23 -24.12
C MET A 460 -10.86 23.48 -24.72
N LEU A 461 -10.24 24.12 -25.72
CA LEU A 461 -10.82 25.26 -26.39
C LEU A 461 -12.12 24.91 -27.14
N GLU A 462 -12.22 23.73 -27.72
CA GLU A 462 -13.46 23.24 -28.32
C GLU A 462 -14.55 23.10 -27.27
N ALA A 463 -14.29 22.51 -26.12
CA ALA A 463 -15.21 22.36 -25.00
C ALA A 463 -15.68 23.74 -24.49
N LEU A 464 -14.75 24.68 -24.28
CA LEU A 464 -15.07 26.07 -23.89
C LEU A 464 -15.98 26.80 -24.91
N ASN A 465 -15.74 26.54 -26.20
CA ASN A 465 -16.48 27.21 -27.28
C ASN A 465 -17.81 26.54 -27.68
N ASN A 466 -18.12 25.36 -27.11
CA ASN A 466 -19.41 24.71 -27.35
C ASN A 466 -20.59 25.50 -26.74
N SER A 467 -20.37 26.17 -25.60
CA SER A 467 -21.39 26.98 -24.92
C SER A 467 -20.75 28.15 -24.16
N PRO A 468 -20.13 29.11 -24.87
CA PRO A 468 -19.31 30.14 -24.24
C PRO A 468 -20.13 31.13 -23.38
N GLU A 469 -21.42 31.27 -23.66
CA GLU A 469 -22.33 32.16 -22.92
C GLU A 469 -22.89 31.54 -21.62
N SER A 470 -22.58 30.25 -21.34
CA SER A 470 -23.00 29.58 -20.10
C SER A 470 -22.39 30.24 -18.87
N SER A 471 -22.94 29.98 -17.69
CA SER A 471 -22.37 30.39 -16.40
C SER A 471 -20.95 29.85 -16.19
N CYS A 472 -20.16 30.51 -15.34
CA CYS A 472 -18.82 30.06 -15.02
C CYS A 472 -18.77 28.59 -14.54
N ARG A 473 -19.78 28.15 -13.77
CA ARG A 473 -19.92 26.79 -13.33
C ARG A 473 -20.15 25.82 -14.49
N GLU A 474 -21.12 26.09 -15.34
CA GLU A 474 -21.44 25.23 -16.49
C GLU A 474 -20.26 25.12 -17.47
N ILE A 475 -19.47 26.19 -17.62
CA ILE A 475 -18.23 26.15 -18.44
C ILE A 475 -17.23 25.15 -17.87
N ILE A 476 -16.96 25.20 -16.57
CA ILE A 476 -16.06 24.26 -15.91
C ILE A 476 -16.62 22.83 -15.99
N ASP A 477 -17.92 22.64 -15.70
CA ASP A 477 -18.57 21.32 -15.77
C ASP A 477 -18.49 20.73 -17.20
N ASN A 478 -18.62 21.56 -18.26
CA ASN A 478 -18.47 21.12 -19.65
C ASN A 478 -17.06 20.69 -19.99
N VAL A 479 -16.02 21.39 -19.52
CA VAL A 479 -14.62 21.00 -19.72
C VAL A 479 -14.32 19.72 -18.95
N SER A 480 -14.75 19.62 -17.69
CA SER A 480 -14.57 18.39 -16.88
C SER A 480 -15.21 17.19 -17.55
N LYS A 481 -16.43 17.33 -18.07
CA LYS A 481 -17.11 16.27 -18.79
C LYS A 481 -16.40 15.90 -20.09
N ALA A 482 -15.86 16.85 -20.82
CA ALA A 482 -15.09 16.56 -22.03
C ALA A 482 -13.81 15.81 -21.75
N ILE A 483 -13.16 16.09 -20.60
CA ILE A 483 -12.00 15.32 -20.12
C ILE A 483 -12.44 13.91 -19.74
N GLU A 484 -13.49 13.74 -18.92
CA GLU A 484 -14.02 12.45 -18.49
C GLU A 484 -14.40 11.54 -19.67
N ASP A 485 -15.09 12.09 -20.67
CA ASP A 485 -15.47 11.39 -21.89
C ASP A 485 -14.23 10.98 -22.72
N TYR A 486 -13.15 11.78 -22.69
CA TYR A 486 -11.92 11.52 -23.44
C TYR A 486 -11.05 10.43 -22.78
N VAL A 487 -10.85 10.50 -21.45
CA VAL A 487 -9.97 9.56 -20.72
C VAL A 487 -10.58 8.16 -20.61
N ASP A 488 -11.90 7.99 -20.77
CA ASP A 488 -12.62 6.71 -20.80
C ASP A 488 -12.21 5.76 -19.65
N GLY A 489 -12.07 6.30 -18.43
CA GLY A 489 -11.71 5.58 -17.22
C GLY A 489 -10.23 5.22 -17.12
N ALA A 490 -9.32 5.89 -17.85
CA ALA A 490 -7.89 5.87 -17.55
C ALA A 490 -7.62 6.54 -16.19
N GLU A 491 -6.53 6.14 -15.53
CA GLU A 491 -6.14 6.70 -14.24
C GLU A 491 -5.67 8.15 -14.41
N GLN A 492 -6.15 9.04 -13.55
CA GLN A 492 -5.75 10.44 -13.55
C GLN A 492 -4.28 10.57 -13.15
N PHE A 493 -3.49 11.23 -13.99
CA PHE A 493 -2.05 11.38 -13.79
C PHE A 493 -1.69 12.61 -12.97
N ASP A 494 -2.38 13.76 -13.19
CA ASP A 494 -2.12 15.03 -12.50
C ASP A 494 -3.37 15.67 -11.94
N ASP A 495 -3.20 16.63 -11.02
CA ASP A 495 -4.28 17.41 -10.45
C ASP A 495 -4.96 18.25 -11.55
N ILE A 496 -6.29 18.28 -11.58
CA ILE A 496 -7.06 19.04 -12.57
C ILE A 496 -7.70 20.22 -11.86
N THR A 497 -7.15 21.41 -12.10
CA THR A 497 -7.64 22.63 -11.46
C THR A 497 -8.06 23.66 -12.51
N MET A 498 -9.25 24.25 -12.32
CA MET A 498 -9.83 25.22 -13.23
C MET A 498 -10.48 26.37 -12.45
N LEU A 499 -10.37 27.60 -12.97
CA LEU A 499 -11.04 28.78 -12.45
C LEU A 499 -11.64 29.58 -13.64
N CYS A 500 -12.92 29.89 -13.56
CA CYS A 500 -13.61 30.72 -14.53
C CYS A 500 -14.18 31.97 -13.85
N MET A 501 -14.01 33.15 -14.48
CA MET A 501 -14.55 34.41 -14.01
C MET A 501 -15.20 35.14 -15.16
N GLU A 502 -16.44 35.66 -14.98
CA GLU A 502 -17.15 36.54 -15.88
C GLU A 502 -17.17 37.94 -15.29
N TYR A 503 -16.77 38.95 -16.08
CA TYR A 503 -16.92 40.35 -15.73
C TYR A 503 -18.28 40.89 -16.21
N LYS A 504 -19.13 41.32 -15.28
CA LYS A 504 -20.48 41.82 -15.59
C LYS A 504 -20.55 43.35 -15.62
N GLY A 505 -19.47 44.01 -15.20
CA GLY A 505 -19.39 45.47 -15.15
C GLY A 505 -20.02 46.09 -13.90
N PRO A 506 -19.73 47.39 -13.65
CA PRO A 506 -20.31 48.11 -12.51
C PRO A 506 -21.83 48.24 -12.66
N GLN A 507 -22.53 47.84 -11.61
CA GLN A 507 -23.98 48.08 -11.54
C GLN A 507 -24.24 49.57 -11.34
N LYS A 508 -25.22 50.11 -12.07
CA LYS A 508 -25.63 51.52 -12.01
C LYS A 508 -26.39 51.85 -10.72
#